data_be7afce0c8cae9c53edb88ce37808411
#
_entry.id   be7afce0c8cae9c53edb88ce37808411
#
_cell.length_a   1.000
_cell.length_b   1.000
_cell.length_c   1.000
_cell.angle_alpha   90.00
_cell.angle_beta   90.00
_cell.angle_gamma   90.00
#
_symmetry.space_group_name_H-M   'P 1'
#
loop_
_entity.id
_entity.type
_entity.pdbx_description
1 polymer ?
#
loop_
_entity_poly.entity_id
_entity_poly.type
_entity_poly.pdbx_seq_one_letter_code
_entity_poly.pdbx_strand_id
1 'polypeptide(L)' 'MKLLIRNLARTTTEAELREMFEGYGTVQSCSLVLDKETGNSKGFGFVEMPKQGEAKAAMKSLNGRDVAGSKIRVKRAETT' A
#
# COMPACT_ATOMS: atom_id res chain seq x y z
N MET A 1 -9.64 8.16 -2.07
CA MET A 1 -9.27 7.76 -0.70
C MET A 1 -7.79 7.41 -0.67
N LYS A 2 -7.07 7.92 0.31
CA LYS A 2 -5.67 7.62 0.49
C LYS A 2 -5.50 6.53 1.55
N LEU A 3 -4.69 5.53 1.24
CA LEU A 3 -4.44 4.40 2.12
C LEU A 3 -2.98 4.36 2.55
N LEU A 4 -2.74 4.02 3.81
CA LEU A 4 -1.41 3.80 4.34
C LEU A 4 -1.20 2.30 4.48
N ILE A 5 -0.14 1.80 3.87
CA ILE A 5 0.22 0.39 3.94
C ILE A 5 1.49 0.27 4.77
N ARG A 6 1.43 -0.49 5.84
CA ARG A 6 2.54 -0.65 6.78
C ARG A 6 3.01 -2.09 6.83
N ASN A 7 4.15 -2.29 7.45
CA ASN A 7 4.76 -3.61 7.64
C ASN A 7 5.05 -4.32 6.31
N LEU A 8 5.44 -3.55 5.31
CA LEU A 8 5.84 -4.09 4.02
C LEU A 8 7.21 -4.76 4.12
N ALA A 9 7.39 -5.86 3.38
CA ALA A 9 8.72 -6.44 3.23
C ALA A 9 9.64 -5.45 2.54
N ARG A 10 10.90 -5.42 2.95
CA ARG A 10 11.89 -4.51 2.37
C ARG A 10 12.13 -4.78 0.89
N THR A 11 11.81 -5.99 0.44
CA THR A 11 11.94 -6.40 -0.96
C THR A 11 10.73 -6.05 -1.81
N THR A 12 9.63 -5.63 -1.20
CA THR A 12 8.43 -5.25 -1.94
C THR A 12 8.67 -3.92 -2.66
N THR A 13 8.44 -3.92 -3.97
CA THR A 13 8.64 -2.73 -4.81
C THR A 13 7.35 -1.94 -4.93
N GLU A 14 7.49 -0.69 -5.41
CA GLU A 14 6.33 0.17 -5.68
C GLU A 14 5.42 -0.47 -6.73
N ALA A 15 5.99 -1.08 -7.76
CA ALA A 15 5.21 -1.75 -8.80
C ALA A 15 4.39 -2.91 -8.23
N GLU A 16 4.98 -3.69 -7.34
CA GLU A 16 4.27 -4.79 -6.68
C GLU A 16 3.13 -4.29 -5.81
N LEU A 17 3.38 -3.23 -5.06
CA LEU A 17 2.37 -2.61 -4.20
C LEU A 17 1.19 -2.10 -5.05
N ARG A 18 1.49 -1.44 -6.16
CA ARG A 18 0.49 -0.94 -7.08
C ARG A 18 -0.36 -2.07 -7.66
N GLU A 19 0.28 -3.13 -8.11
CA GLU A 19 -0.42 -4.28 -8.68
C GLU A 19 -1.42 -4.90 -7.71
N MET A 20 -1.06 -5.00 -6.44
CA MET A 20 -1.95 -5.55 -5.44
C MET A 20 -3.25 -4.76 -5.35
N PHE A 21 -3.14 -3.44 -5.40
CA PHE A 21 -4.30 -2.57 -5.29
C PHE A 21 -5.06 -2.44 -6.61
N GLU A 22 -4.37 -2.53 -7.73
CA GLU A 22 -5.02 -2.51 -9.05
C GLU A 22 -5.95 -3.70 -9.26
N GLY A 23 -5.71 -4.79 -8.57
CA GLY A 23 -6.60 -5.95 -8.60
C GLY A 23 -7.96 -5.69 -8.00
N TYR A 24 -8.10 -4.59 -7.23
CA TYR A 24 -9.37 -4.23 -6.59
C TYR A 24 -10.02 -3.01 -7.21
N GLY A 25 -9.30 -2.27 -8.02
CA GLY A 25 -9.85 -1.08 -8.67
C GLY A 25 -8.76 -0.17 -9.20
N THR A 26 -9.17 1.03 -9.60
CA THR A 26 -8.25 2.02 -10.18
C THR A 26 -7.35 2.60 -9.10
N VAL A 27 -6.05 2.60 -9.36
CA VAL A 27 -5.06 3.25 -8.51
C VAL A 27 -4.66 4.57 -9.15
N GLN A 28 -4.91 5.66 -8.46
CA GLN A 28 -4.56 7.00 -8.93
C GLN A 28 -3.08 7.29 -8.74
N SER A 29 -2.55 6.94 -7.57
CA SER A 29 -1.14 7.08 -7.29
C SER A 29 -0.68 6.04 -6.29
N CYS A 30 0.61 5.73 -6.34
CA CYS A 30 1.21 4.76 -5.44
C CYS A 30 2.64 5.23 -5.14
N SER A 31 2.98 5.29 -3.87
CA SER A 31 4.30 5.72 -3.44
C SER A 31 4.84 4.79 -2.37
N LEU A 32 6.08 4.39 -2.52
CA LEU A 32 6.78 3.61 -1.50
C LEU A 32 7.78 4.54 -0.82
N VAL A 33 7.73 4.60 0.51
CA VAL A 33 8.63 5.48 1.26
C VAL A 33 10.00 4.81 1.39
N LEU A 34 11.03 5.50 0.97
CA LEU A 34 12.40 5.01 1.00
C LEU A 34 13.23 5.77 2.02
N ASP A 35 14.23 5.09 2.57
CA ASP A 35 15.20 5.70 3.46
C ASP A 35 16.14 6.57 2.63
N LYS A 36 16.32 7.82 2.99
CA LYS A 36 17.15 8.76 2.25
C LYS A 36 18.63 8.42 2.30
N GLU A 37 19.07 7.78 3.37
CA GLU A 37 20.49 7.44 3.53
C GLU A 37 20.88 6.17 2.79
N THR A 38 20.04 5.15 2.83
CA THR A 38 20.36 3.85 2.25
C THR A 38 19.65 3.58 0.93
N GLY A 39 18.59 4.30 0.64
CA GLY A 39 17.75 4.05 -0.54
C GLY A 39 16.84 2.85 -0.41
N ASN A 40 16.85 2.17 0.72
CA ASN A 40 16.02 1.00 0.96
C ASN A 40 14.62 1.39 1.41
N SER A 41 13.66 0.49 1.20
CA SER A 41 12.29 0.68 1.66
C SER A 41 12.22 0.79 3.18
N LYS A 42 11.45 1.75 3.68
CA LYS A 42 11.19 1.86 5.11
C LYS A 42 10.11 0.88 5.59
N GLY A 43 9.55 0.11 4.67
CA GLY A 43 8.52 -0.88 5.01
C GLY A 43 7.12 -0.31 5.05
N PHE A 44 6.89 0.86 4.46
CA PHE A 44 5.53 1.39 4.33
C PHE A 44 5.41 2.27 3.08
N GLY A 45 4.17 2.50 2.68
CA GLY A 45 3.89 3.30 1.52
C GLY A 45 2.46 3.79 1.51
N PHE A 46 2.11 4.53 0.46
CA PHE A 46 0.78 5.10 0.29
C PHE A 46 0.21 4.72 -1.07
N VAL A 47 -1.10 4.48 -1.08
CA VAL A 47 -1.83 4.24 -2.33
C VAL A 47 -3.06 5.14 -2.33
N GLU A 48 -3.29 5.82 -3.43
CA GLU A 48 -4.47 6.66 -3.60
C GLU A 48 -5.40 6.02 -4.62
N MET A 49 -6.65 5.79 -4.22
CA MET A 49 -7.68 5.22 -5.08
C MET A 49 -8.86 6.19 -5.11
N PRO A 50 -9.27 6.65 -6.32
CA PRO A 50 -10.33 7.66 -6.42
C PRO A 50 -11.71 7.15 -6.02
N LYS A 51 -11.95 5.86 -6.15
CA LYS A 51 -13.26 5.27 -5.81
C LYS A 51 -13.24 4.67 -4.40
N GLN A 52 -14.04 5.25 -3.52
CA GLN A 52 -14.06 4.82 -2.12
C GLN A 52 -14.47 3.36 -1.93
N GLY A 53 -15.43 2.89 -2.71
CA GLY A 53 -15.86 1.50 -2.63
C GLY A 53 -14.74 0.52 -2.93
N GLU A 54 -13.97 0.82 -3.97
CA GLU A 54 -12.82 0.00 -4.35
C GLU A 54 -11.71 0.08 -3.30
N ALA A 55 -11.46 1.27 -2.78
CA ALA A 55 -10.45 1.48 -1.75
C ALA A 55 -10.80 0.71 -0.47
N LYS A 56 -12.06 0.73 -0.08
CA LYS A 56 -12.51 -0.02 1.09
C LYS A 56 -12.38 -1.52 0.89
N ALA A 57 -12.73 -2.01 -0.29
CA ALA A 57 -12.58 -3.43 -0.60
C ALA A 57 -11.12 -3.85 -0.57
N ALA A 58 -10.23 -3.04 -1.14
CA ALA A 58 -8.80 -3.30 -1.12
C ALA A 58 -8.27 -3.31 0.31
N MET A 59 -8.63 -2.31 1.10
CA MET A 59 -8.20 -2.21 2.48
C MET A 59 -8.62 -3.43 3.29
N LYS A 60 -9.88 -3.83 3.17
CA LYS A 60 -10.41 -4.95 3.91
C LYS A 60 -9.79 -6.28 3.48
N SER A 61 -9.54 -6.45 2.19
CA SER A 61 -9.01 -7.70 1.65
C SER A 61 -7.51 -7.84 1.86
N LEU A 62 -6.77 -6.75 1.78
CA LEU A 62 -5.31 -6.79 1.87
C LEU A 62 -4.77 -6.63 3.29
N ASN A 63 -5.57 -6.08 4.20
CA ASN A 63 -5.13 -5.93 5.58
C ASN A 63 -4.91 -7.30 6.22
N GLY A 64 -3.70 -7.54 6.70
CA GLY A 64 -3.32 -8.81 7.29
C GLY A 64 -2.88 -9.88 6.30
N ARG A 65 -2.76 -9.54 5.02
CA ARG A 65 -2.29 -10.49 4.01
C ARG A 65 -0.76 -10.63 4.09
N ASP A 66 -0.29 -11.86 3.93
CA ASP A 66 1.15 -12.11 3.84
C ASP A 66 1.66 -11.76 2.45
N VAL A 67 2.63 -10.85 2.39
CA VAL A 67 3.28 -10.44 1.15
C VAL A 67 4.79 -10.54 1.38
N ALA A 68 5.44 -11.40 0.63
CA ALA A 68 6.89 -11.64 0.74
C ALA A 68 7.32 -11.96 2.18
N GLY A 69 6.48 -12.71 2.90
CA GLY A 69 6.78 -13.10 4.28
C GLY A 69 6.41 -12.07 5.34
N SER A 70 5.87 -10.93 4.94
CA SER A 70 5.43 -9.88 5.87
C SER A 70 3.91 -9.75 5.84
N LYS A 71 3.32 -9.66 7.02
CA LYS A 71 1.87 -9.46 7.13
C LYS A 71 1.58 -7.97 7.08
N ILE A 72 1.12 -7.50 5.94
CA ILE A 72 0.90 -6.07 5.73
C ILE A 72 -0.32 -5.55 6.46
N ARG A 73 -0.29 -4.26 6.79
CA ARG A 73 -1.40 -3.55 7.42
C ARG A 73 -1.86 -2.44 6.49
N VAL A 74 -3.15 -2.41 6.21
CA VAL A 74 -3.71 -1.37 5.34
C VAL A 74 -4.70 -0.55 6.14
N LYS A 75 -4.47 0.76 6.19
CA LYS A 75 -5.31 1.69 6.94
C LYS A 75 -5.62 2.91 6.08
N ARG A 76 -6.73 3.55 6.41
CA ARG A 76 -7.06 4.83 5.79
C ARG A 76 -6.10 5.89 6.31
N ALA A 77 -5.46 6.61 5.39
CA ALA A 77 -4.45 7.61 5.72
C ALA A 77 -4.95 9.05 5.59
N GLU A 78 -6.18 9.24 5.14
CA GLU A 78 -6.72 10.58 4.98
C GLU A 78 -6.94 11.27 6.31
N THR A 79 -6.44 12.49 6.40
CA THR A 79 -6.73 13.37 7.50
C THR A 79 -7.48 14.57 6.92
N THR A 80 -8.68 14.75 7.33
CA THR A 80 -9.44 15.94 6.97
C THR A 80 -9.75 16.74 8.18
#